data_39e1026dbc3776a7fd99bbbeff3a5528
#
_entry.id   39e1026dbc3776a7fd99bbbeff3a5528
#
_cell.length_a   1.000
_cell.length_b   1.000
_cell.length_c   1.000
_cell.angle_alpha   90.00
_cell.angle_beta   90.00
_cell.angle_gamma   90.00
#
_symmetry.space_group_name_H-M   'P 1'
#
loop_
_entity.id
_entity.type
_entity.pdbx_description
1 polymer ?
#
loop_
_entity_poly.entity_id
_entity_poly.type
_entity_poly.pdbx_seq_one_letter_code
_entity_poly.pdbx_strand_id
1 'polypeptide(L)'
;GYNNNIFKAAAALAAEAPEILFLPVGRRAAEHCRSRGYETLALAFPTVEHTTPDDCEAAARRAIELFSRGECGCVMVLYTRYRNLLSQEVTVQTLLPAQPPEGTEETKPHEMIFEPSPDAVLSAVVPLYVSALLWGAVRESYASEIASRQNAMDSATKNASEMIDRLTLQYNRARQSAITGEITEIVAGVAAEQ
;
A
#
# COMPACT_ATOMS: atom_id res chain seq x y z
N GLY A 1 -8.69 -4.83 3.00
CA GLY A 1 -7.33 -4.88 2.98
C GLY A 1 -6.51 -3.66 2.61
N TYR A 2 -5.33 -3.91 2.18
CA TYR A 2 -4.24 -2.96 1.93
C TYR A 2 -4.67 -1.68 1.20
N ASN A 3 -5.19 -1.82 -0.03
CA ASN A 3 -5.61 -0.65 -0.83
C ASN A 3 -6.74 0.15 -0.17
N ASN A 4 -7.66 -0.51 0.53
CA ASN A 4 -8.81 0.16 1.13
C ASN A 4 -8.40 1.14 2.24
N ASN A 5 -7.33 0.84 2.98
CA ASN A 5 -6.83 1.71 4.04
C ASN A 5 -6.23 2.99 3.44
N ILE A 6 -5.46 2.89 2.36
CA ILE A 6 -4.95 4.05 1.59
C ILE A 6 -6.12 4.88 1.03
N PHE A 7 -7.13 4.23 0.46
CA PHE A 7 -8.28 4.94 -0.12
C PHE A 7 -9.12 5.67 0.92
N LYS A 8 -9.25 5.12 2.13
CA LYS A 8 -9.89 5.81 3.26
C LYS A 8 -9.11 7.05 3.68
N ALA A 9 -7.79 6.96 3.77
CA ALA A 9 -6.95 8.09 4.11
C ALA A 9 -6.97 9.16 3.01
N ALA A 10 -6.93 8.76 1.73
CA ALA A 10 -7.07 9.69 0.61
C ALA A 10 -8.43 10.42 0.62
N ALA A 11 -9.51 9.70 0.95
CA ALA A 11 -10.84 10.30 1.06
C ALA A 11 -10.95 11.28 2.25
N ALA A 12 -10.27 11.00 3.37
CA ALA A 12 -10.21 11.92 4.50
C ALA A 12 -9.48 13.21 4.13
N LEU A 13 -8.32 13.10 3.47
CA LEU A 13 -7.57 14.27 2.97
C LEU A 13 -8.38 15.10 1.97
N ALA A 14 -9.09 14.45 1.04
CA ALA A 14 -9.93 15.13 0.07
C ALA A 14 -11.14 15.85 0.72
N ALA A 15 -11.62 15.37 1.85
CA ALA A 15 -12.68 16.01 2.62
C ALA A 15 -12.18 17.27 3.38
N GLU A 16 -10.93 17.22 3.85
CA GLU A 16 -10.28 18.35 4.54
C GLU A 16 -9.84 19.45 3.57
N ALA A 17 -9.42 19.09 2.34
CA ALA A 17 -8.95 20.00 1.31
C ALA A 17 -9.61 19.66 -0.03
N PRO A 18 -10.77 20.28 -0.36
CA PRO A 18 -11.51 19.99 -1.60
C PRO A 18 -10.73 20.30 -2.89
N GLU A 19 -9.77 21.20 -2.83
CA GLU A 19 -8.91 21.61 -3.97
C GLU A 19 -7.63 20.75 -4.10
N ILE A 20 -7.59 19.57 -3.44
CA ILE A 20 -6.43 18.70 -3.48
C ILE A 20 -6.22 18.11 -4.88
N LEU A 21 -5.00 18.24 -5.39
CA LEU A 21 -4.58 17.66 -6.65
C LEU A 21 -3.81 16.37 -6.37
N PHE A 22 -4.29 15.24 -6.92
CA PHE A 22 -3.68 13.93 -6.71
C PHE A 22 -2.70 13.56 -7.82
N LEU A 23 -1.61 12.91 -7.43
CA LEU A 23 -0.71 12.20 -8.33
C LEU A 23 -0.75 10.70 -7.96
N PRO A 24 -1.64 9.92 -8.59
CA PRO A 24 -1.79 8.51 -8.27
C PRO A 24 -0.62 7.69 -8.81
N VAL A 25 0.02 6.91 -7.95
CA VAL A 25 1.03 5.92 -8.33
C VAL A 25 0.41 4.53 -8.35
N GLY A 26 0.35 3.92 -9.54
CA GLY A 26 -0.24 2.61 -9.78
C GLY A 26 -1.71 2.63 -10.22
N ARG A 27 -2.08 1.58 -10.97
CA ARG A 27 -3.39 1.45 -11.63
C ARG A 27 -4.56 1.57 -10.65
N ARG A 28 -4.49 0.93 -9.49
CA ARG A 28 -5.59 0.94 -8.50
C ARG A 28 -5.82 2.33 -7.90
N ALA A 29 -4.75 3.08 -7.66
CA ALA A 29 -4.85 4.46 -7.19
C ALA A 29 -5.48 5.36 -8.26
N ALA A 30 -5.06 5.23 -9.51
CA ALA A 30 -5.62 5.98 -10.64
C ALA A 30 -7.10 5.65 -10.87
N GLU A 31 -7.50 4.37 -10.82
CA GLU A 31 -8.89 3.94 -10.92
C GLU A 31 -9.73 4.54 -9.77
N HIS A 32 -9.20 4.54 -8.55
CA HIS A 32 -9.89 5.12 -7.40
C HIS A 32 -10.09 6.63 -7.55
N CYS A 33 -9.06 7.38 -7.89
CA CYS A 33 -9.17 8.82 -8.13
C CYS A 33 -10.22 9.14 -9.21
N ARG A 34 -10.20 8.39 -10.33
CA ARG A 34 -11.17 8.56 -11.41
C ARG A 34 -12.60 8.26 -10.95
N SER A 35 -12.81 7.19 -10.20
CA SER A 35 -14.13 6.78 -9.71
C SER A 35 -14.73 7.77 -8.72
N ARG A 36 -13.89 8.54 -8.03
CA ARG A 36 -14.29 9.57 -7.07
C ARG A 36 -14.36 10.96 -7.68
N GLY A 37 -13.92 11.11 -8.93
CA GLY A 37 -13.88 12.42 -9.59
C GLY A 37 -12.81 13.36 -9.02
N TYR A 38 -11.76 12.82 -8.41
CA TYR A 38 -10.65 13.61 -7.91
C TYR A 38 -9.84 14.19 -9.06
N GLU A 39 -9.40 15.44 -8.91
CA GLU A 39 -8.49 16.07 -9.85
C GLU A 39 -7.11 15.40 -9.77
N THR A 40 -6.55 15.06 -10.93
CA THR A 40 -5.28 14.32 -11.00
C THR A 40 -4.31 14.98 -11.96
N LEU A 41 -3.02 15.00 -11.56
CA LEU A 41 -1.93 15.35 -12.47
C LEU A 41 -1.80 14.30 -13.58
N ALA A 42 -1.56 14.78 -14.81
CA ALA A 42 -1.40 13.94 -15.99
C ALA A 42 0.00 13.31 -16.07
N LEU A 43 0.43 12.62 -15.01
CA LEU A 43 1.63 11.80 -15.00
C LEU A 43 1.21 10.35 -14.83
N ALA A 44 1.73 9.46 -15.66
CA ALA A 44 1.36 8.06 -15.67
C ALA A 44 2.40 7.21 -14.94
N PHE A 45 2.05 6.69 -13.77
CA PHE A 45 2.80 5.66 -13.05
C PHE A 45 2.01 4.35 -13.11
N PRO A 46 2.28 3.47 -14.08
CA PRO A 46 1.43 2.30 -14.35
C PRO A 46 1.42 1.30 -13.20
N THR A 47 2.53 1.08 -12.54
CA THR A 47 2.64 0.17 -11.39
C THR A 47 3.71 0.65 -10.41
N VAL A 48 3.49 0.38 -9.12
CA VAL A 48 4.46 0.67 -8.07
C VAL A 48 5.75 -0.15 -8.26
N GLU A 49 5.62 -1.38 -8.75
CA GLU A 49 6.72 -2.31 -9.00
C GLU A 49 7.73 -1.78 -10.03
N HIS A 50 7.23 -1.17 -11.11
CA HIS A 50 8.04 -0.69 -12.24
C HIS A 50 8.36 0.80 -12.16
N THR A 51 7.94 1.49 -11.11
CA THR A 51 8.32 2.88 -10.87
C THR A 51 9.83 2.95 -10.63
N THR A 52 10.50 3.85 -11.34
CA THR A 52 11.94 4.04 -11.29
C THR A 52 12.32 5.29 -10.47
N PRO A 53 13.58 5.44 -10.04
CA PRO A 53 14.04 6.69 -9.45
C PRO A 53 13.84 7.90 -10.36
N ASP A 54 14.00 7.75 -11.68
CA ASP A 54 13.81 8.81 -12.67
C ASP A 54 12.34 9.26 -12.73
N ASP A 55 11.40 8.34 -12.60
CA ASP A 55 9.98 8.65 -12.49
C ASP A 55 9.68 9.48 -11.23
N CYS A 56 10.30 9.13 -10.11
CA CYS A 56 10.18 9.88 -8.86
C CYS A 56 10.81 11.26 -8.97
N GLU A 57 11.93 11.39 -9.69
CA GLU A 57 12.56 12.68 -9.97
C GLU A 57 11.65 13.57 -10.83
N ALA A 58 11.04 13.03 -11.88
CA ALA A 58 10.08 13.76 -12.71
C ALA A 58 8.87 14.23 -11.89
N ALA A 59 8.33 13.38 -11.03
CA ALA A 59 7.25 13.73 -10.11
C ALA A 59 7.66 14.81 -9.11
N ALA A 60 8.84 14.69 -8.51
CA ALA A 60 9.40 15.68 -7.59
C ALA A 60 9.57 17.04 -8.25
N ARG A 61 10.16 17.09 -9.44
CA ARG A 61 10.32 18.33 -10.21
C ARG A 61 8.98 19.01 -10.47
N ARG A 62 7.97 18.24 -10.90
CA ARG A 62 6.64 18.78 -11.15
C ARG A 62 5.98 19.30 -9.88
N ALA A 63 6.07 18.61 -8.77
CA ALA A 63 5.55 19.03 -7.48
C ALA A 63 6.22 20.33 -6.98
N ILE A 64 7.55 20.43 -7.11
CA ILE A 64 8.35 21.61 -6.75
C ILE A 64 7.96 22.81 -7.63
N GLU A 65 7.73 22.58 -8.92
CA GLU A 65 7.32 23.62 -9.85
C GLU A 65 5.95 24.22 -9.44
N LEU A 66 4.96 23.39 -9.15
CA LEU A 66 3.64 23.82 -8.69
C LEU A 66 3.73 24.58 -7.36
N PHE A 67 4.53 24.06 -6.42
CA PHE A 67 4.76 24.71 -5.14
C PHE A 67 5.44 26.07 -5.29
N SER A 68 6.48 26.17 -6.12
CA SER A 68 7.23 27.41 -6.34
C SER A 68 6.41 28.49 -7.07
N ARG A 69 5.43 28.08 -7.89
CA ARG A 69 4.47 29.00 -8.53
C ARG A 69 3.35 29.44 -7.60
N GLY A 70 3.26 28.90 -6.39
CA GLY A 70 2.17 29.18 -5.47
C GLY A 70 0.83 28.54 -5.87
N GLU A 71 0.84 27.59 -6.82
CA GLU A 71 -0.34 26.83 -7.24
C GLU A 71 -0.76 25.80 -6.18
N CYS A 72 0.15 25.38 -5.32
CA CYS A 72 -0.15 24.59 -4.14
C CYS A 72 0.65 25.08 -2.92
N GLY A 73 0.03 25.05 -1.74
CA GLY A 73 0.64 25.49 -0.48
C GLY A 73 1.39 24.38 0.24
N CYS A 74 1.17 23.12 -0.14
CA CYS A 74 1.78 21.96 0.50
C CYS A 74 1.89 20.80 -0.47
N VAL A 75 2.94 20.01 -0.36
CA VAL A 75 3.11 18.75 -1.09
C VAL A 75 3.25 17.63 -0.07
N MET A 76 2.41 16.61 -0.17
CA MET A 76 2.40 15.46 0.74
C MET A 76 2.49 14.16 -0.04
N VAL A 77 3.07 13.14 0.57
CA VAL A 77 3.01 11.76 0.10
C VAL A 77 2.18 10.92 1.05
N LEU A 78 1.17 10.25 0.50
CA LEU A 78 0.36 9.26 1.20
C LEU A 78 0.82 7.87 0.77
N TYR A 79 1.33 7.10 1.71
CA TYR A 79 1.89 5.77 1.43
C TYR A 79 1.68 4.82 2.61
N THR A 80 1.99 3.54 2.40
CA THR A 80 1.99 2.56 3.49
C THR A 80 3.41 2.29 3.94
N ARG A 81 3.73 2.72 5.16
CA ARG A 81 5.01 2.48 5.81
C ARG A 81 5.10 1.01 6.22
N TYR A 82 6.22 0.39 5.88
CA TYR A 82 6.54 -0.96 6.30
C TYR A 82 7.17 -0.96 7.69
N ARG A 83 6.49 -1.53 8.68
CA ARG A 83 7.04 -1.73 10.03
C ARG A 83 7.62 -3.14 10.18
N ASN A 84 6.85 -4.14 9.84
CA ASN A 84 7.24 -5.55 9.80
C ASN A 84 6.22 -6.34 8.97
N LEU A 85 6.42 -7.67 8.83
CA LEU A 85 5.53 -8.54 8.08
C LEU A 85 4.07 -8.51 8.53
N LEU A 86 3.82 -8.31 9.82
CA LEU A 86 2.46 -8.32 10.38
C LEU A 86 1.83 -6.93 10.48
N SER A 87 2.64 -5.87 10.48
CA SER A 87 2.18 -4.50 10.70
C SER A 87 2.65 -3.57 9.59
N GLN A 88 1.69 -2.98 8.90
CA GLN A 88 1.88 -1.93 7.91
C GLN A 88 0.97 -0.76 8.27
N GLU A 89 1.50 0.44 8.18
CA GLU A 89 0.84 1.66 8.65
C GLU A 89 0.65 2.66 7.51
N VAL A 90 -0.58 3.12 7.30
CA VAL A 90 -0.85 4.21 6.35
C VAL A 90 -0.32 5.51 6.94
N THR A 91 0.56 6.16 6.22
CA THR A 91 1.29 7.35 6.66
C THR A 91 1.12 8.47 5.64
N VAL A 92 0.90 9.67 6.14
CA VAL A 92 0.96 10.92 5.37
C VAL A 92 2.22 11.64 5.81
N GLN A 93 3.07 11.98 4.86
CA GLN A 93 4.30 12.74 5.11
C GLN A 93 4.34 14.00 4.27
N THR A 94 4.55 15.15 4.91
CA THR A 94 4.76 16.41 4.21
C THR A 94 6.17 16.42 3.59
N LEU A 95 6.22 16.72 2.29
CA LEU A 95 7.46 16.86 1.53
C LEU A 95 7.87 18.33 1.40
N LEU A 96 6.87 19.19 1.14
CA LEU A 96 7.04 20.64 1.04
C LEU A 96 5.90 21.37 1.78
N PRO A 97 6.20 22.43 2.53
CA PRO A 97 7.55 22.93 2.85
C PRO A 97 8.36 21.89 3.62
N ALA A 98 9.67 21.83 3.37
CA ALA A 98 10.56 20.93 4.09
C ALA A 98 10.62 21.35 5.57
N GLN A 99 10.31 20.41 6.45
CA GLN A 99 10.39 20.62 7.90
C GLN A 99 11.69 20.02 8.44
N PRO A 100 12.37 20.69 9.36
CA PRO A 100 13.49 20.10 10.05
C PRO A 100 13.02 18.86 10.83
N PRO A 101 13.85 17.81 10.94
CA PRO A 101 13.49 16.63 11.70
C PRO A 101 13.20 17.00 13.16
N GLU A 102 12.12 16.45 13.71
CA GLU A 102 11.75 16.63 15.12
C GLU A 102 12.87 16.12 16.02
N GLY A 103 13.26 16.95 17.01
CA GLY A 103 14.29 16.61 17.99
C GLY A 103 15.73 16.98 17.59
N THR A 104 15.91 17.75 16.52
CA THR A 104 17.19 18.41 16.30
C THR A 104 17.29 19.55 17.33
N GLU A 105 17.95 19.27 18.48
CA GLU A 105 18.40 20.35 19.36
C GLU A 105 19.16 21.34 18.46
N GLU A 106 18.99 22.64 18.75
CA GLU A 106 19.74 23.72 18.08
C GLU A 106 21.25 23.44 18.27
N THR A 107 21.79 22.55 17.46
CA THR A 107 23.22 22.41 17.31
C THR A 107 23.71 23.77 16.85
N LYS A 108 24.61 24.36 17.61
CA LYS A 108 25.23 25.65 17.29
C LYS A 108 25.51 25.67 15.79
N PRO A 109 25.08 26.73 15.08
CA PRO A 109 25.27 26.78 13.64
C PRO A 109 26.76 26.60 13.35
N HIS A 110 27.13 25.45 12.78
CA HIS A 110 28.44 25.34 12.17
C HIS A 110 28.44 26.32 10.99
N GLU A 111 29.47 27.14 10.89
CA GLU A 111 29.66 27.98 9.72
C GLU A 111 29.84 27.06 8.50
N MET A 112 28.74 26.77 7.80
CA MET A 112 28.77 26.05 6.55
C MET A 112 29.13 27.02 5.42
N ILE A 113 30.16 26.69 4.67
CA ILE A 113 30.54 27.43 3.46
C ILE A 113 29.78 26.79 2.31
N PHE A 114 28.91 27.58 1.65
CA PHE A 114 28.17 27.14 0.46
C PHE A 114 28.87 27.67 -0.81
N GLU A 115 29.22 26.74 -1.72
CA GLU A 115 29.80 27.09 -3.01
C GLU A 115 28.86 26.64 -4.16
N PRO A 116 28.49 27.48 -5.12
CA PRO A 116 28.87 28.89 -5.26
C PRO A 116 28.05 29.86 -4.39
N SER A 117 26.85 29.45 -3.92
CA SER A 117 25.97 30.22 -3.04
C SER A 117 24.96 29.29 -2.34
N PRO A 118 24.40 29.71 -1.19
CA PRO A 118 23.32 28.94 -0.52
C PRO A 118 22.15 28.61 -1.45
N ASP A 119 21.69 29.58 -2.24
CA ASP A 119 20.54 29.42 -3.15
C ASP A 119 20.83 28.41 -4.26
N ALA A 120 22.05 28.41 -4.82
CA ALA A 120 22.44 27.46 -5.84
C ALA A 120 22.50 26.04 -5.28
N VAL A 121 23.05 25.86 -4.08
CA VAL A 121 23.13 24.56 -3.40
C VAL A 121 21.72 24.05 -3.06
N LEU A 122 20.86 24.88 -2.48
CA LEU A 122 19.49 24.50 -2.14
C LEU A 122 18.68 24.14 -3.39
N SER A 123 18.83 24.90 -4.47
CA SER A 123 18.16 24.61 -5.74
C SER A 123 18.55 23.27 -6.33
N ALA A 124 19.76 22.79 -6.07
CA ALA A 124 20.22 21.47 -6.49
C ALA A 124 19.81 20.35 -5.52
N VAL A 125 19.86 20.61 -4.21
CA VAL A 125 19.62 19.58 -3.17
C VAL A 125 18.15 19.30 -2.95
N VAL A 126 17.27 20.31 -2.97
CA VAL A 126 15.84 20.14 -2.71
C VAL A 126 15.16 19.15 -3.66
N PRO A 127 15.38 19.18 -4.98
CA PRO A 127 14.81 18.18 -5.89
C PRO A 127 15.31 16.75 -5.59
N LEU A 128 16.58 16.59 -5.27
CA LEU A 128 17.14 15.28 -4.89
C LEU A 128 16.52 14.76 -3.59
N TYR A 129 16.37 15.62 -2.60
CA TYR A 129 15.74 15.27 -1.32
C TYR A 129 14.30 14.82 -1.51
N VAL A 130 13.48 15.59 -2.21
CA VAL A 130 12.07 15.25 -2.47
C VAL A 130 11.96 13.97 -3.29
N SER A 131 12.81 13.81 -4.32
CA SER A 131 12.86 12.58 -5.13
C SER A 131 13.23 11.36 -4.30
N ALA A 132 14.20 11.47 -3.40
CA ALA A 132 14.62 10.38 -2.52
C ALA A 132 13.50 9.98 -1.54
N LEU A 133 12.78 10.95 -0.98
CA LEU A 133 11.64 10.66 -0.11
C LEU A 133 10.49 9.97 -0.86
N LEU A 134 10.17 10.43 -2.08
CA LEU A 134 9.18 9.79 -2.93
C LEU A 134 9.59 8.35 -3.28
N TRP A 135 10.85 8.15 -3.67
CA TRP A 135 11.37 6.81 -3.95
C TRP A 135 11.29 5.90 -2.73
N GLY A 136 11.68 6.38 -1.56
CA GLY A 136 11.55 5.66 -0.29
C GLY A 136 10.11 5.23 -0.02
N ALA A 137 9.15 6.17 -0.14
CA ALA A 137 7.73 5.90 0.05
C ALA A 137 7.17 4.85 -0.94
N VAL A 138 7.59 4.91 -2.21
CA VAL A 138 7.22 3.91 -3.24
C VAL A 138 7.75 2.54 -2.86
N ARG A 139 9.01 2.43 -2.44
CA ARG A 139 9.63 1.16 -2.06
C ARG A 139 9.02 0.58 -0.77
N GLU A 140 8.74 1.40 0.23
CA GLU A 140 8.04 0.98 1.44
C GLU A 140 6.60 0.50 1.14
N SER A 141 5.87 1.21 0.29
CA SER A 141 4.54 0.78 -0.16
C SER A 141 4.57 -0.56 -0.88
N TYR A 142 5.56 -0.77 -1.74
CA TYR A 142 5.72 -2.04 -2.46
C TYR A 142 6.01 -3.19 -1.49
N ALA A 143 6.95 -3.01 -0.58
CA ALA A 143 7.27 -4.00 0.46
C ALA A 143 6.04 -4.32 1.34
N SER A 144 5.28 -3.28 1.72
CA SER A 144 4.05 -3.43 2.51
C SER A 144 2.95 -4.20 1.76
N GLU A 145 2.82 -3.96 0.45
CA GLU A 145 1.86 -4.70 -0.38
C GLU A 145 2.22 -6.18 -0.48
N ILE A 146 3.50 -6.51 -0.69
CA ILE A 146 3.98 -7.89 -0.74
C ILE A 146 3.75 -8.59 0.61
N ALA A 147 4.11 -7.96 1.72
CA ALA A 147 3.91 -8.49 3.06
C ALA A 147 2.42 -8.76 3.36
N SER A 148 1.55 -7.81 3.02
CA SER A 148 0.10 -7.95 3.19
C SER A 148 -0.47 -9.09 2.33
N ARG A 149 0.02 -9.24 1.12
CA ARG A 149 -0.36 -10.34 0.22
C ARG A 149 0.10 -11.68 0.76
N GLN A 150 1.34 -11.80 1.22
CA GLN A 150 1.87 -13.02 1.82
C GLN A 150 1.01 -13.45 3.02
N ASN A 151 0.74 -12.56 3.96
CA ASN A 151 -0.09 -12.86 5.12
C ASN A 151 -1.51 -13.33 4.74
N ALA A 152 -2.10 -12.72 3.70
CA ALA A 152 -3.40 -13.12 3.20
C ALA A 152 -3.38 -14.52 2.57
N MET A 153 -2.32 -14.84 1.81
CA MET A 153 -2.15 -16.15 1.18
C MET A 153 -1.89 -17.24 2.20
N ASP A 154 -1.04 -16.97 3.20
CA ASP A 154 -0.76 -17.92 4.29
C ASP A 154 -2.04 -18.23 5.08
N SER A 155 -2.84 -17.21 5.39
CA SER A 155 -4.13 -17.39 6.05
C SER A 155 -5.12 -18.18 5.19
N ALA A 156 -5.18 -17.89 3.88
CA ALA A 156 -6.03 -18.61 2.95
C ALA A 156 -5.63 -20.09 2.83
N THR A 157 -4.34 -20.38 2.76
CA THR A 157 -3.80 -21.75 2.70
C THR A 157 -4.15 -22.53 3.96
N LYS A 158 -3.98 -21.92 5.14
CA LYS A 158 -4.37 -22.55 6.41
C LYS A 158 -5.85 -22.88 6.47
N ASN A 159 -6.71 -21.90 6.11
CA ASN A 159 -8.15 -22.11 6.08
C ASN A 159 -8.58 -23.20 5.09
N ALA A 160 -7.91 -23.28 3.92
CA ALA A 160 -8.17 -24.32 2.93
C ALA A 160 -7.78 -25.72 3.48
N SER A 161 -6.64 -25.86 4.14
CA SER A 161 -6.24 -27.11 4.77
C SER A 161 -7.24 -27.58 5.84
N GLU A 162 -7.66 -26.68 6.73
CA GLU A 162 -8.67 -26.97 7.75
C GLU A 162 -10.02 -27.40 7.12
N MET A 163 -10.39 -26.81 5.99
CA MET A 163 -11.60 -27.18 5.27
C MET A 163 -11.48 -28.58 4.64
N ILE A 164 -10.32 -28.92 4.05
CA ILE A 164 -10.05 -30.24 3.49
C ILE A 164 -10.13 -31.32 4.59
N ASP A 165 -9.53 -31.09 5.75
CA ASP A 165 -9.56 -32.02 6.86
C ASP A 165 -11.00 -32.25 7.34
N ARG A 166 -11.80 -31.19 7.47
CA ARG A 166 -13.22 -31.28 7.84
C ARG A 166 -14.03 -32.07 6.82
N LEU A 167 -13.84 -31.77 5.53
CA LEU A 167 -14.55 -32.48 4.46
C LEU A 167 -14.15 -33.96 4.39
N THR A 168 -12.88 -34.27 4.58
CA THR A 168 -12.37 -35.65 4.63
C THR A 168 -13.01 -36.44 5.78
N LEU A 169 -13.14 -35.79 6.95
CA LEU A 169 -13.81 -36.43 8.08
C LEU A 169 -15.29 -36.69 7.79
N GLN A 170 -15.99 -35.70 7.20
CA GLN A 170 -17.40 -35.84 6.83
C GLN A 170 -17.60 -36.92 5.76
N TYR A 171 -16.73 -36.95 4.74
CA TYR A 171 -16.76 -37.99 3.73
C TYR A 171 -16.59 -39.38 4.30
N ASN A 172 -15.60 -39.58 5.17
CA ASN A 172 -15.37 -40.88 5.80
C ASN A 172 -16.54 -41.34 6.68
N ARG A 173 -17.19 -40.41 7.42
CA ARG A 173 -18.40 -40.70 8.18
C ARG A 173 -19.55 -41.11 7.28
N ALA A 174 -19.79 -40.34 6.20
CA ALA A 174 -20.87 -40.65 5.25
C ALA A 174 -20.62 -42.00 4.56
N ARG A 175 -19.37 -42.28 4.15
CA ARG A 175 -18.99 -43.55 3.55
C ARG A 175 -19.23 -44.73 4.52
N GLN A 176 -18.80 -44.60 5.78
CA GLN A 176 -19.06 -45.64 6.79
C GLN A 176 -20.54 -45.85 7.03
N SER A 177 -21.35 -44.78 7.10
CA SER A 177 -22.78 -44.88 7.25
C SER A 177 -23.46 -45.57 6.06
N ALA A 178 -23.02 -45.27 4.83
CA ALA A 178 -23.52 -45.92 3.62
C ALA A 178 -23.22 -47.43 3.62
N ILE A 179 -21.95 -47.77 3.88
CA ILE A 179 -21.50 -49.17 3.94
C ILE A 179 -22.29 -49.94 5.03
N THR A 180 -22.46 -49.35 6.23
CA THR A 180 -23.22 -49.96 7.31
C THR A 180 -24.70 -50.15 6.92
N GLY A 181 -25.29 -49.17 6.22
CA GLY A 181 -26.65 -49.27 5.68
C GLY A 181 -26.81 -50.44 4.72
N GLU A 182 -25.91 -50.53 3.72
CA GLU A 182 -25.90 -51.62 2.74
C GLU A 182 -25.77 -53.00 3.40
N ILE A 183 -24.85 -53.12 4.35
CA ILE A 183 -24.68 -54.39 5.11
C ILE A 183 -25.99 -54.73 5.90
N THR A 184 -26.59 -53.72 6.53
CA THR A 184 -27.80 -53.94 7.32
C THR A 184 -28.99 -54.36 6.42
N GLU A 185 -29.14 -53.77 5.23
CA GLU A 185 -30.15 -54.17 4.24
C GLU A 185 -29.94 -55.60 3.76
N ILE A 186 -28.69 -56.00 3.46
CA ILE A 186 -28.35 -57.39 3.05
C ILE A 186 -28.71 -58.37 4.15
N VAL A 187 -28.34 -58.09 5.40
CA VAL A 187 -28.61 -58.98 6.56
C VAL A 187 -30.13 -59.08 6.80
N ALA A 188 -30.85 -57.98 6.70
CA ALA A 188 -32.30 -57.96 6.85
C ALA A 188 -33.03 -58.76 5.75
N GLY A 189 -32.52 -58.64 4.49
CA GLY A 189 -33.04 -59.45 3.36
C GLY A 189 -32.85 -60.95 3.57
N VAL A 190 -31.66 -61.40 4.02
CA VAL A 190 -31.39 -62.80 4.31
C VAL A 190 -32.23 -63.31 5.47
N ALA A 191 -32.46 -62.51 6.50
CA ALA A 191 -33.33 -62.87 7.64
C ALA A 191 -34.83 -62.99 7.27
N ALA A 192 -35.27 -62.29 6.22
CA ALA A 192 -36.66 -62.36 5.74
C ALA A 192 -36.94 -63.57 4.81
N GLU A 193 -35.92 -64.24 4.31
CA GLU A 193 -36.03 -65.47 3.46
C GLU A 193 -36.00 -66.77 4.27
N GLN A 194 -35.77 -66.72 5.59
CA GLN A 194 -35.84 -67.83 6.52
C GLN A 194 -37.19 -67.85 7.26
#